data_e5f25d26d50c2c69b70863c743f14f58
#
_entry.id   e5f25d26d50c2c69b70863c743f14f58
#
_cell.length_a   1.000
_cell.length_b   1.000
_cell.length_c   1.000
_cell.angle_alpha   90.00
_cell.angle_beta   90.00
_cell.angle_gamma   90.00
#
_symmetry.space_group_name_H-M   'P 1'
#
loop_
_entity.id
_entity.type
_entity.pdbx_description
1 polymer ?
#
loop_
_entity_poly.entity_id
_entity_poly.type
_entity_poly.pdbx_seq_one_letter_code
_entity_poly.pdbx_strand_id
1 'polypeptide(L)'
;TLRRAPRIDGIYAKNELKDFNLISSEESDLHTSIFITHMHLDHMSCMGLVSDDVDVYLSEPAQRLEAALQAVGQGVKTLRKTGYKVLDPHQEYKIGEITVKPFLLNAKSYQDFSFYVTTPDMKIHYTGDLMLHGDYEDAVWAEMEYVKAQKPDVLVCESTTFMDSTMNMMYGSPEAEV
;
A
#
# COMPACT_ATOMS: atom_id res chain seq x y z
N THR A 1 -11.53 17.63 -5.10
CA THR A 1 -10.46 16.63 -4.90
C THR A 1 -11.06 15.24 -4.80
N LEU A 2 -12.07 15.02 -3.96
CA LEU A 2 -12.77 13.73 -3.81
C LEU A 2 -13.36 13.14 -5.11
N ARG A 3 -13.58 13.93 -6.15
CA ARG A 3 -14.03 13.41 -7.46
C ARG A 3 -13.05 12.41 -8.11
N ARG A 4 -11.80 12.38 -7.65
CA ARG A 4 -10.74 11.48 -8.14
C ARG A 4 -10.35 10.42 -7.09
N ALA A 5 -10.90 10.48 -5.89
CA ALA A 5 -10.68 9.50 -4.83
C ALA A 5 -11.67 8.32 -4.96
N PRO A 6 -11.30 7.13 -4.49
CA PRO A 6 -12.22 6.00 -4.42
C PRO A 6 -13.48 6.35 -3.63
N ARG A 7 -14.63 5.83 -4.03
CA ARG A 7 -15.88 5.98 -3.29
C ARG A 7 -16.02 4.84 -2.29
N ILE A 8 -15.46 5.04 -1.11
CA ILE A 8 -15.43 4.03 -0.03
C ILE A 8 -16.01 4.68 1.23
N ASP A 9 -16.98 4.03 1.82
CA ASP A 9 -17.55 4.41 3.10
C ASP A 9 -16.55 4.16 4.25
N GLY A 10 -16.60 5.00 5.27
CA GLY A 10 -15.86 4.80 6.50
C GLY A 10 -14.39 5.19 6.49
N ILE A 11 -13.88 5.89 5.45
CA ILE A 11 -12.48 6.32 5.41
C ILE A 11 -12.26 7.83 5.39
N TYR A 12 -13.25 8.60 4.96
CA TYR A 12 -13.13 10.05 4.82
C TYR A 12 -13.75 10.78 6.01
N ALA A 13 -13.15 11.93 6.38
CA ALA A 13 -13.72 12.81 7.37
C ALA A 13 -15.03 13.45 6.86
N LYS A 14 -15.99 13.65 7.74
CA LYS A 14 -17.32 14.17 7.42
C LYS A 14 -17.31 15.53 6.70
N ASN A 15 -16.36 16.39 7.05
CA ASN A 15 -16.20 17.69 6.41
C ASN A 15 -15.76 17.63 4.95
N GLU A 16 -15.11 16.51 4.52
CA GLU A 16 -14.69 16.27 3.15
C GLU A 16 -15.82 15.72 2.27
N LEU A 17 -16.90 15.23 2.87
CA LEU A 17 -17.99 14.53 2.19
C LEU A 17 -19.22 15.41 1.86
N LYS A 18 -19.17 16.72 2.03
CA LYS A 18 -20.32 17.64 1.91
C LYS A 18 -21.17 17.47 0.65
N ASP A 19 -20.56 17.05 -0.47
CA ASP A 19 -21.22 16.90 -1.76
C ASP A 19 -21.31 15.45 -2.23
N PHE A 20 -21.06 14.50 -1.34
CA PHE A 20 -20.98 13.08 -1.67
C PHE A 20 -21.91 12.26 -0.79
N ASN A 21 -22.61 11.32 -1.40
CA ASN A 21 -23.45 10.36 -0.67
C ASN A 21 -22.59 9.17 -0.23
N LEU A 22 -21.74 9.41 0.77
CA LEU A 22 -20.87 8.42 1.41
C LEU A 22 -21.00 8.57 2.92
N ILE A 23 -20.81 7.48 3.64
CA ILE A 23 -20.76 7.44 5.10
C ILE A 23 -19.35 7.86 5.53
N SER A 24 -19.27 8.85 6.42
CA SER A 24 -17.98 9.29 6.97
C SER A 24 -17.40 8.26 7.95
N SER A 25 -16.12 8.39 8.28
CA SER A 25 -15.49 7.53 9.30
C SER A 25 -16.14 7.68 10.67
N GLU A 26 -16.58 8.90 11.01
CA GLU A 26 -17.23 9.20 12.28
C GLU A 26 -18.66 8.61 12.39
N GLU A 27 -19.29 8.31 11.24
CA GLU A 27 -20.66 7.75 11.15
C GLU A 27 -20.66 6.24 10.82
N SER A 28 -19.50 5.69 10.50
CA SER A 28 -19.35 4.27 10.15
C SER A 28 -19.18 3.41 11.39
N ASP A 29 -19.90 2.29 11.43
CA ASP A 29 -19.69 1.24 12.44
C ASP A 29 -18.51 0.31 12.10
N LEU A 30 -17.85 0.54 10.95
CA LEU A 30 -16.73 -0.28 10.50
C LEU A 30 -15.41 0.20 11.10
N HIS A 31 -14.63 -0.73 11.62
CA HIS A 31 -13.23 -0.49 11.96
C HIS A 31 -12.40 -0.59 10.68
N THR A 32 -11.93 0.56 10.20
CA THR A 32 -11.17 0.65 8.94
C THR A 32 -9.68 0.85 9.20
N SER A 33 -8.86 0.14 8.46
CA SER A 33 -7.41 0.30 8.47
C SER A 33 -6.88 0.38 7.04
N ILE A 34 -5.86 1.20 6.83
CA ILE A 34 -5.18 1.38 5.55
C ILE A 34 -3.73 0.96 5.71
N PHE A 35 -3.26 0.10 4.80
CA PHE A 35 -1.88 -0.34 4.72
C PHE A 35 -1.26 0.23 3.45
N ILE A 36 -0.19 1.02 3.58
CA ILE A 36 0.49 1.65 2.46
C ILE A 36 1.66 0.79 2.03
N THR A 37 1.70 0.40 0.76
CA THR A 37 2.79 -0.39 0.20
C THR A 37 4.10 0.39 0.19
N HIS A 38 4.07 1.62 -0.33
CA HIS A 38 5.24 2.49 -0.46
C HIS A 38 4.84 3.95 -0.73
N MET A 39 5.84 4.83 -0.87
CA MET A 39 5.70 6.29 -0.87
C MET A 39 5.38 6.94 -2.23
N HIS A 40 5.22 6.19 -3.32
CA HIS A 40 4.86 6.81 -4.60
C HIS A 40 3.49 7.51 -4.52
N LEU A 41 3.37 8.62 -5.25
CA LEU A 41 2.17 9.49 -5.15
C LEU A 41 0.89 8.82 -5.61
N ASP A 42 0.95 7.90 -6.55
CA ASP A 42 -0.20 7.11 -7.02
C ASP A 42 -0.71 6.14 -5.94
N HIS A 43 0.14 5.76 -4.97
CA HIS A 43 -0.23 4.91 -3.84
C HIS A 43 -0.67 5.68 -2.59
N MET A 44 -0.23 6.94 -2.40
CA MET A 44 -0.56 7.65 -1.16
C MET A 44 -1.11 9.07 -1.32
N SER A 45 -1.28 9.59 -2.53
CA SER A 45 -1.75 10.98 -2.72
C SER A 45 -3.13 11.28 -2.12
N CYS A 46 -3.99 10.26 -1.96
CA CYS A 46 -5.30 10.41 -1.34
C CYS A 46 -5.27 10.45 0.20
N MET A 47 -4.12 10.23 0.82
CA MET A 47 -4.00 10.20 2.28
C MET A 47 -4.40 11.51 2.96
N GLY A 48 -4.30 12.64 2.24
CA GLY A 48 -4.75 13.93 2.73
C GLY A 48 -6.28 14.03 2.98
N LEU A 49 -7.05 13.08 2.48
CA LEU A 49 -8.52 13.04 2.62
C LEU A 49 -8.98 12.04 3.69
N VAL A 50 -8.08 11.17 4.14
CA VAL A 50 -8.38 10.12 5.13
C VAL A 50 -8.57 10.74 6.50
N SER A 51 -9.62 10.31 7.21
CA SER A 51 -9.92 10.78 8.56
C SER A 51 -8.83 10.38 9.57
N ASP A 52 -8.74 11.16 10.64
CA ASP A 52 -7.90 10.86 11.80
C ASP A 52 -8.33 9.59 12.56
N ASP A 53 -9.60 9.18 12.43
CA ASP A 53 -10.14 7.99 13.08
C ASP A 53 -9.72 6.68 12.41
N VAL A 54 -9.19 6.77 11.18
CA VAL A 54 -8.74 5.61 10.42
C VAL A 54 -7.29 5.29 10.76
N ASP A 55 -7.03 4.04 11.11
CA ASP A 55 -5.68 3.55 11.32
C ASP A 55 -4.92 3.45 9.99
N VAL A 56 -3.79 4.14 9.87
CA VAL A 56 -2.96 4.09 8.66
C VAL A 56 -1.58 3.59 9.00
N TYR A 57 -1.21 2.48 8.36
CA TYR A 57 0.08 1.82 8.56
C TYR A 57 1.06 2.20 7.46
N LEU A 58 2.23 2.68 7.85
CA LEU A 58 3.33 3.08 6.98
C LEU A 58 4.65 2.69 7.63
N SER A 59 5.64 2.25 6.87
CA SER A 59 6.95 1.88 7.42
C SER A 59 7.63 3.06 8.13
N GLU A 60 8.45 2.78 9.13
CA GLU A 60 9.16 3.84 9.87
C GLU A 60 10.09 4.67 8.96
N PRO A 61 10.87 4.09 8.02
CA PRO A 61 11.66 4.89 7.08
C PRO A 61 10.79 5.80 6.20
N ALA A 62 9.63 5.31 5.73
CA ALA A 62 8.71 6.10 4.94
C ALA A 62 8.08 7.24 5.74
N GLN A 63 7.74 7.02 7.01
CA GLN A 63 7.26 8.08 7.91
C GLN A 63 8.30 9.20 8.08
N ARG A 64 9.59 8.83 8.25
CA ARG A 64 10.68 9.82 8.34
C ARG A 64 10.84 10.63 7.06
N LEU A 65 10.74 9.96 5.90
CA LEU A 65 10.78 10.64 4.61
C LEU A 65 9.60 11.58 4.44
N GLU A 66 8.38 11.12 4.73
CA GLU A 66 7.18 11.95 4.63
C GLU A 66 7.30 13.19 5.51
N ALA A 67 7.77 13.05 6.75
CA ALA A 67 8.00 14.18 7.64
C ALA A 67 9.03 15.18 7.07
N ALA A 68 10.11 14.68 6.46
CA ALA A 68 11.12 15.53 5.82
C ALA A 68 10.56 16.25 4.59
N LEU A 69 9.78 15.56 3.76
CA LEU A 69 9.11 16.15 2.60
C LEU A 69 8.08 17.20 3.02
N GLN A 70 7.31 16.95 4.06
CA GLN A 70 6.37 17.92 4.64
C GLN A 70 7.09 19.19 5.10
N ALA A 71 8.24 19.06 5.77
CA ALA A 71 9.01 20.18 6.27
C ALA A 71 9.50 21.13 5.15
N VAL A 72 9.72 20.61 3.95
CA VAL A 72 10.12 21.40 2.76
C VAL A 72 8.96 21.68 1.80
N GLY A 73 7.73 21.38 2.19
CA GLY A 73 6.53 21.63 1.40
C GLY A 73 6.35 20.72 0.17
N GLN A 74 7.00 19.56 0.15
CA GLN A 74 6.96 18.57 -0.94
C GLN A 74 6.12 17.33 -0.60
N GLY A 75 5.77 17.11 0.67
CA GLY A 75 5.00 15.95 1.11
C GLY A 75 3.54 15.98 0.64
N VAL A 76 2.86 14.87 0.82
CA VAL A 76 1.41 14.76 0.62
C VAL A 76 0.71 15.73 1.56
N LYS A 77 -0.09 16.63 1.03
CA LYS A 77 -0.90 17.53 1.87
C LYS A 77 -1.90 16.70 2.66
N THR A 78 -1.61 16.47 3.91
CA THR A 78 -2.52 15.77 4.82
C THR A 78 -3.16 16.75 5.79
N LEU A 79 -4.45 16.56 6.04
CA LEU A 79 -5.17 17.25 7.11
C LEU A 79 -5.14 16.44 8.41
N ARG A 80 -4.53 15.24 8.37
CA ARG A 80 -4.42 14.37 9.53
C ARG A 80 -3.58 15.03 10.62
N LYS A 81 -4.12 15.01 11.83
CA LYS A 81 -3.43 15.44 13.06
C LYS A 81 -2.73 14.27 13.75
N THR A 82 -3.26 13.05 13.53
CA THR A 82 -2.66 11.81 14.01
C THR A 82 -1.59 11.34 13.02
N GLY A 83 -0.49 10.80 13.53
CA GLY A 83 0.55 10.19 12.71
C GLY A 83 0.14 8.84 12.12
N TYR A 84 1.07 8.22 11.45
CA TYR A 84 0.95 6.84 10.96
C TYR A 84 1.29 5.85 12.06
N LYS A 85 0.66 4.67 12.05
CA LYS A 85 1.12 3.51 12.79
C LYS A 85 2.31 2.87 12.06
N VAL A 86 3.26 2.33 12.82
CA VAL A 86 4.42 1.67 12.21
C VAL A 86 3.98 0.35 11.56
N LEU A 87 4.31 0.18 10.29
CA LEU A 87 4.19 -1.08 9.56
C LEU A 87 5.49 -1.87 9.78
N ASP A 88 5.42 -2.94 10.57
CA ASP A 88 6.54 -3.84 10.85
C ASP A 88 6.46 -5.04 9.89
N PRO A 89 7.52 -5.32 9.09
CA PRO A 89 7.54 -6.45 8.16
C PRO A 89 7.47 -7.82 8.84
N HIS A 90 7.75 -7.91 10.12
CA HIS A 90 7.76 -9.16 10.88
C HIS A 90 6.47 -9.43 11.66
N GLN A 91 5.49 -8.52 11.55
CA GLN A 91 4.24 -8.61 12.29
C GLN A 91 3.06 -8.90 11.36
N GLU A 92 2.20 -9.85 11.73
CA GLU A 92 0.87 -10.00 11.14
C GLU A 92 -0.13 -9.11 11.90
N TYR A 93 -1.02 -8.47 11.15
CA TYR A 93 -2.02 -7.54 11.68
C TYR A 93 -3.41 -8.17 11.62
N LYS A 94 -4.12 -8.12 12.75
CA LYS A 94 -5.51 -8.59 12.83
C LYS A 94 -6.44 -7.39 12.96
N ILE A 95 -7.34 -7.26 12.00
CA ILE A 95 -8.38 -6.23 11.95
C ILE A 95 -9.73 -6.96 11.95
N GLY A 96 -10.33 -7.15 13.13
CA GLY A 96 -11.47 -8.04 13.27
C GLY A 96 -11.12 -9.46 12.85
N GLU A 97 -11.84 -10.00 11.88
CA GLU A 97 -11.62 -11.34 11.31
C GLU A 97 -10.62 -11.35 10.14
N ILE A 98 -10.11 -10.16 9.73
CA ILE A 98 -9.15 -10.02 8.63
C ILE A 98 -7.74 -10.11 9.19
N THR A 99 -6.88 -10.86 8.53
CA THR A 99 -5.44 -10.90 8.81
C THR A 99 -4.69 -10.33 7.64
N VAL A 100 -3.78 -9.38 7.89
CA VAL A 100 -2.88 -8.80 6.90
C VAL A 100 -1.45 -9.19 7.26
N LYS A 101 -0.79 -9.89 6.35
CA LYS A 101 0.62 -10.26 6.45
C LYS A 101 1.43 -9.45 5.45
N PRO A 102 2.32 -8.55 5.91
CA PRO A 102 3.22 -7.81 5.03
C PRO A 102 4.40 -8.69 4.60
N PHE A 103 4.89 -8.43 3.38
CA PHE A 103 6.18 -8.91 2.89
C PHE A 103 7.02 -7.72 2.48
N LEU A 104 8.25 -7.69 2.95
CA LEU A 104 9.20 -6.64 2.62
C LEU A 104 9.88 -6.97 1.30
N LEU A 105 9.55 -6.21 0.26
CA LEU A 105 10.09 -6.39 -1.10
C LEU A 105 11.42 -5.66 -1.29
N ASN A 106 11.55 -4.49 -0.65
CA ASN A 106 12.74 -3.65 -0.78
C ASN A 106 13.04 -2.98 0.57
N ALA A 107 14.21 -3.26 1.13
CA ALA A 107 14.64 -2.70 2.42
C ALA A 107 15.52 -1.44 2.29
N LYS A 108 15.96 -1.07 1.09
CA LYS A 108 17.04 -0.06 0.93
C LYS A 108 16.61 1.37 1.13
N SER A 109 15.44 1.80 0.69
CA SER A 109 15.10 3.22 0.78
C SER A 109 13.98 3.47 1.78
N TYR A 110 12.76 3.22 1.38
CA TYR A 110 11.57 3.57 2.17
C TYR A 110 10.78 2.34 2.58
N GLN A 111 11.29 1.17 2.27
CA GLN A 111 10.64 -0.13 2.44
C GLN A 111 9.35 -0.24 1.61
N ASP A 112 9.42 -1.08 0.59
CA ASP A 112 8.27 -1.40 -0.26
C ASP A 112 7.69 -2.73 0.20
N PHE A 113 6.36 -2.81 0.22
CA PHE A 113 5.64 -3.96 0.74
C PHE A 113 4.64 -4.49 -0.26
N SER A 114 4.46 -5.80 -0.23
CA SER A 114 3.24 -6.47 -0.66
C SER A 114 2.45 -6.96 0.55
N PHE A 115 1.20 -7.35 0.33
CA PHE A 115 0.32 -7.81 1.39
C PHE A 115 -0.39 -9.11 1.01
N TYR A 116 -0.37 -10.07 1.92
CA TYR A 116 -1.25 -11.22 1.85
C TYR A 116 -2.38 -11.03 2.86
N VAL A 117 -3.60 -10.92 2.34
CA VAL A 117 -4.79 -10.65 3.13
C VAL A 117 -5.66 -11.89 3.19
N THR A 118 -5.99 -12.33 4.39
CA THR A 118 -6.91 -13.43 4.64
C THR A 118 -8.17 -12.90 5.31
N THR A 119 -9.30 -13.18 4.71
CA THR A 119 -10.63 -12.94 5.27
C THR A 119 -11.33 -14.29 5.55
N PRO A 120 -12.50 -14.33 6.21
CA PRO A 120 -13.26 -15.57 6.34
C PRO A 120 -13.60 -16.24 5.01
N ASP A 121 -13.78 -15.45 3.95
CA ASP A 121 -14.33 -15.91 2.68
C ASP A 121 -13.29 -16.05 1.57
N MET A 122 -12.15 -15.34 1.66
CA MET A 122 -11.17 -15.32 0.58
C MET A 122 -9.76 -14.98 1.05
N LYS A 123 -8.80 -15.31 0.20
CA LYS A 123 -7.38 -14.97 0.33
C LYS A 123 -6.96 -14.10 -0.85
N ILE A 124 -6.37 -12.96 -0.56
CA ILE A 124 -5.99 -11.96 -1.55
C ILE A 124 -4.49 -11.72 -1.44
N HIS A 125 -3.80 -11.71 -2.57
CA HIS A 125 -2.43 -11.22 -2.66
C HIS A 125 -2.41 -9.90 -3.41
N TYR A 126 -1.92 -8.84 -2.77
CA TYR A 126 -1.73 -7.51 -3.33
C TYR A 126 -0.23 -7.22 -3.43
N THR A 127 0.28 -7.08 -4.65
CA THR A 127 1.73 -7.03 -4.88
C THR A 127 2.38 -5.69 -4.55
N GLY A 128 1.63 -4.59 -4.58
CA GLY A 128 2.29 -3.30 -4.72
C GLY A 128 3.10 -3.27 -6.02
N ASP A 129 4.18 -2.51 -6.06
CA ASP A 129 5.10 -2.46 -7.19
C ASP A 129 6.13 -3.59 -7.08
N LEU A 130 6.16 -4.46 -8.08
CA LEU A 130 7.07 -5.62 -8.12
C LEU A 130 8.35 -5.28 -8.86
N MET A 131 9.48 -5.60 -8.23
CA MET A 131 10.79 -5.56 -8.87
C MET A 131 11.40 -6.96 -8.85
N LEU A 132 11.39 -7.63 -10.00
CA LEU A 132 11.93 -9.01 -10.17
C LEU A 132 13.44 -9.02 -10.49
N HIS A 133 14.15 -7.95 -10.15
CA HIS A 133 15.59 -7.80 -10.42
C HIS A 133 16.26 -6.99 -9.31
N GLY A 134 17.57 -7.12 -9.20
CA GLY A 134 18.38 -6.40 -8.22
C GLY A 134 18.54 -7.13 -6.89
N ASP A 135 18.99 -6.40 -5.87
CA ASP A 135 19.46 -6.98 -4.60
C ASP A 135 18.36 -7.65 -3.74
N TYR A 136 17.09 -7.54 -4.11
CA TYR A 136 15.95 -8.07 -3.35
C TYR A 136 15.17 -9.17 -4.07
N GLU A 137 15.69 -9.63 -5.19
CA GLU A 137 15.08 -10.70 -5.99
C GLU A 137 14.75 -11.93 -5.14
N ASP A 138 15.69 -12.37 -4.28
CA ASP A 138 15.48 -13.51 -3.41
C ASP A 138 14.27 -13.35 -2.46
N ALA A 139 14.04 -12.14 -1.95
CA ALA A 139 12.90 -11.86 -1.08
C ALA A 139 11.57 -11.96 -1.84
N VAL A 140 11.54 -11.46 -3.07
CA VAL A 140 10.36 -11.56 -3.95
C VAL A 140 10.08 -13.01 -4.32
N TRP A 141 11.10 -13.78 -4.68
CA TRP A 141 10.92 -15.20 -4.99
C TRP A 141 10.46 -16.02 -3.77
N ALA A 142 10.99 -15.73 -2.58
CA ALA A 142 10.55 -16.38 -1.34
C ALA A 142 9.07 -16.06 -1.03
N GLU A 143 8.64 -14.83 -1.26
CA GLU A 143 7.24 -14.44 -1.15
C GLU A 143 6.37 -15.18 -2.18
N MET A 144 6.79 -15.23 -3.45
CA MET A 144 6.04 -15.92 -4.50
C MET A 144 5.83 -17.40 -4.18
N GLU A 145 6.83 -18.08 -3.64
CA GLU A 145 6.69 -19.49 -3.22
C GLU A 145 5.73 -19.62 -2.02
N TYR A 146 5.76 -18.69 -1.07
CA TYR A 146 4.79 -18.65 0.01
C TYR A 146 3.37 -18.46 -0.53
N VAL A 147 3.16 -17.45 -1.36
CA VAL A 147 1.84 -17.10 -1.95
C VAL A 147 1.29 -18.28 -2.76
N LYS A 148 2.13 -18.91 -3.58
CA LYS A 148 1.76 -20.09 -4.36
C LYS A 148 1.31 -21.27 -3.46
N ALA A 149 2.00 -21.49 -2.34
CA ALA A 149 1.62 -22.53 -1.37
C ALA A 149 0.28 -22.22 -0.68
N GLN A 150 -0.04 -20.93 -0.44
CA GLN A 150 -1.29 -20.49 0.18
C GLN A 150 -2.49 -20.52 -0.76
N LYS A 151 -2.29 -20.55 -2.09
CA LYS A 151 -3.32 -20.58 -3.13
C LYS A 151 -4.31 -19.42 -2.96
N PRO A 152 -3.94 -18.16 -3.21
CA PRO A 152 -4.85 -17.03 -3.12
C PRO A 152 -6.00 -17.18 -4.11
N ASP A 153 -7.17 -16.69 -3.72
CA ASP A 153 -8.35 -16.62 -4.59
C ASP A 153 -8.26 -15.44 -5.55
N VAL A 154 -7.58 -14.36 -5.12
CA VAL A 154 -7.43 -13.12 -5.88
C VAL A 154 -5.97 -12.68 -5.86
N LEU A 155 -5.46 -12.32 -7.05
CA LEU A 155 -4.19 -11.63 -7.23
C LEU A 155 -4.46 -10.22 -7.75
N VAL A 156 -4.02 -9.21 -7.02
CA VAL A 156 -3.97 -7.81 -7.46
C VAL A 156 -2.52 -7.48 -7.76
N CYS A 157 -2.19 -7.42 -9.04
CA CYS A 157 -0.82 -7.25 -9.53
C CYS A 157 -0.70 -5.95 -10.31
N GLU A 158 0.40 -5.25 -10.11
CA GLU A 158 0.76 -4.08 -10.91
C GLU A 158 1.08 -4.47 -12.36
N SER A 159 1.08 -3.47 -13.24
CA SER A 159 1.42 -3.66 -14.66
C SER A 159 2.19 -2.46 -15.24
N THR A 160 2.88 -1.72 -14.41
CA THR A 160 3.55 -0.46 -14.77
C THR A 160 4.52 -0.62 -15.93
N THR A 161 5.29 -1.71 -15.95
CA THR A 161 6.30 -1.98 -16.98
C THR A 161 5.77 -2.83 -18.15
N PHE A 162 4.56 -3.34 -18.07
CA PHE A 162 4.00 -4.27 -19.06
C PHE A 162 3.84 -3.65 -20.46
N MET A 163 3.54 -2.35 -20.52
CA MET A 163 3.27 -1.62 -21.77
C MET A 163 4.46 -0.77 -22.24
N ASP A 164 5.52 -0.66 -21.46
CA ASP A 164 6.67 0.18 -21.79
C ASP A 164 7.80 -0.63 -22.43
N SER A 165 7.83 -0.67 -23.76
CA SER A 165 8.89 -1.34 -24.53
C SER A 165 10.28 -0.72 -24.30
N THR A 166 10.36 0.54 -23.85
CA THR A 166 11.63 1.21 -23.54
C THR A 166 12.21 0.75 -22.22
N MET A 167 11.36 0.47 -21.23
CA MET A 167 11.80 -0.09 -19.94
C MET A 167 12.36 -1.50 -20.10
N ASN A 168 11.75 -2.33 -20.94
CA ASN A 168 12.28 -3.66 -21.26
C ASN A 168 13.70 -3.62 -21.91
N MET A 169 14.01 -2.53 -22.64
CA MET A 169 15.36 -2.32 -23.18
C MET A 169 16.38 -1.85 -22.13
N MET A 170 15.93 -1.10 -21.11
CA MET A 170 16.82 -0.58 -20.06
C MET A 170 17.22 -1.64 -19.04
N TYR A 171 16.36 -2.61 -18.77
CA TYR A 171 16.60 -3.62 -17.73
C TYR A 171 17.03 -4.99 -18.25
N GLY A 172 17.19 -5.14 -19.58
CA GLY A 172 17.63 -6.37 -20.23
C GLY A 172 16.72 -7.57 -19.89
N SER A 173 16.19 -8.28 -20.88
CA SER A 173 15.58 -9.54 -20.57
C SER A 173 16.68 -10.53 -20.13
N PRO A 174 16.45 -11.40 -19.14
CA PRO A 174 17.39 -12.46 -18.78
C PRO A 174 17.76 -13.39 -19.94
N GLU A 175 17.03 -13.33 -21.05
CA GLU A 175 17.24 -14.10 -22.27
C GLU A 175 18.31 -13.53 -23.22
N ALA A 176 18.90 -12.37 -22.89
CA ALA A 176 19.94 -11.74 -23.72
C ALA A 176 21.36 -12.25 -23.41
N GLU A 177 21.53 -13.18 -22.48
CA GLU A 177 22.81 -13.81 -22.10
C GLU A 177 22.79 -15.32 -22.30
N VAL A 178 22.37 -15.81 -23.47
CA VAL A 178 22.62 -17.19 -23.90
C VAL A 178 23.34 -17.23 -25.23
#